data_3f3a6e134f026f00dee8973b29c03551
#
_entry.id   3f3a6e134f026f00dee8973b29c03551
#
_cell.length_a   1.000
_cell.length_b   1.000
_cell.length_c   1.000
_cell.angle_alpha   90.00
_cell.angle_beta   90.00
_cell.angle_gamma   90.00
#
_symmetry.space_group_name_H-M   'P 1'
#
loop_
_entity.id
_entity.type
_entity.pdbx_description
1 polymer ?
#
loop_
_entity_poly.entity_id
_entity_poly.type
_entity_poly.pdbx_seq_one_letter_code
_entity_poly.pdbx_strand_id
1 'polypeptide(L)' 'MVGQKILHEKYGEGVIKEVQGNEITVEFSDDIGTKYLDIEWAAIKFL' A
#
# COMPACT_ATOMS: atom_id res chain seq x y z
N MET A 1 -5.36 10.08 -2.31
CA MET A 1 -4.61 8.82 -2.25
C MET A 1 -3.72 8.71 -1.03
N VAL A 2 -2.93 9.72 -0.75
CA VAL A 2 -2.15 9.71 0.49
C VAL A 2 -3.11 9.70 1.67
N GLY A 3 -2.86 8.80 2.62
CA GLY A 3 -3.74 8.58 3.76
C GLY A 3 -4.81 7.53 3.53
N GLN A 4 -4.91 7.03 2.28
CA GLN A 4 -5.90 6.01 1.95
C GLN A 4 -5.51 4.67 2.57
N LYS A 5 -6.45 4.04 3.24
CA LYS A 5 -6.25 2.68 3.76
C LYS A 5 -6.50 1.66 2.66
N ILE A 6 -5.65 0.66 2.63
CA ILE A 6 -5.78 -0.43 1.66
C ILE A 6 -5.61 -1.76 2.39
N LEU A 7 -6.05 -2.83 1.74
CA LEU A 7 -5.85 -4.17 2.22
C LEU A 7 -5.07 -4.94 1.15
N HIS A 8 -3.87 -5.40 1.52
CA HIS A 8 -3.04 -6.19 0.63
C HIS A 8 -3.28 -7.67 0.91
N GLU A 9 -3.32 -8.46 -0.16
CA GLU A 9 -3.59 -9.89 -0.05
C GLU A 9 -2.60 -10.60 0.88
N LYS A 10 -1.34 -10.20 0.82
CA LYS A 10 -0.28 -10.83 1.58
C LYS A 10 0.07 -10.08 2.86
N TYR A 11 0.13 -8.76 2.78
CA TYR A 11 0.65 -7.95 3.89
C TYR A 11 -0.42 -7.41 4.82
N GLY A 12 -1.69 -7.54 4.45
CA GLY A 12 -2.77 -7.06 5.28
C GLY A 12 -3.03 -5.58 5.09
N GLU A 13 -3.51 -4.94 6.15
CA GLU A 13 -3.92 -3.54 6.09
C GLU A 13 -2.74 -2.59 6.09
N GLY A 14 -2.80 -1.58 5.26
CA GLY A 14 -1.75 -0.57 5.18
C GLY A 14 -2.33 0.79 4.81
N VAL A 15 -1.46 1.80 4.84
CA VAL A 15 -1.84 3.17 4.53
C VAL A 15 -0.90 3.70 3.45
N ILE A 16 -1.46 4.31 2.42
CA ILE A 16 -0.66 4.91 1.35
C ILE A 16 -0.02 6.19 1.88
N LYS A 17 1.29 6.26 1.79
CA LYS A 17 2.07 7.42 2.26
C LYS A 17 2.52 8.31 1.13
N GLU A 18 2.76 7.75 -0.05
CA GLU A 18 3.19 8.52 -1.22
C GLU A 18 2.66 7.87 -2.48
N VAL A 19 2.48 8.70 -3.51
CA VAL A 19 2.08 8.24 -4.84
C VAL A 19 3.01 8.90 -5.84
N GLN A 20 3.61 8.10 -6.70
CA GLN A 20 4.54 8.59 -7.72
C GLN A 20 4.30 7.79 -8.98
N GLY A 21 3.53 8.37 -9.91
CA GLY A 21 3.13 7.65 -11.10
C GLY A 21 2.27 6.46 -10.72
N ASN A 22 2.69 5.27 -11.15
CA ASN A 22 1.99 4.03 -10.82
C ASN A 22 2.53 3.37 -9.55
N GLU A 23 3.53 3.98 -8.94
CA GLU A 23 4.14 3.43 -7.73
C GLU A 23 3.55 4.09 -6.50
N ILE A 24 3.18 3.26 -5.52
CA ILE A 24 2.72 3.78 -4.24
C ILE A 24 3.62 3.25 -3.14
N THR A 25 3.83 4.09 -2.14
CA THR A 25 4.55 3.71 -0.93
C THR A 25 3.50 3.46 0.14
N VAL A 26 3.50 2.26 0.68
CA VAL A 26 2.49 1.83 1.65
C VAL A 26 3.17 1.42 2.93
N GLU A 27 2.66 1.94 4.03
CA GLU A 27 3.13 1.55 5.35
C GLU A 27 2.17 0.51 5.92
N PHE A 28 2.72 -0.67 6.19
CA PHE A 28 1.98 -1.76 6.80
C PHE A 28 2.29 -1.80 8.29
N SER A 29 1.98 -2.90 8.97
CA SER A 29 2.26 -3.04 10.39
C SER A 29 3.77 -3.00 10.64
N ASP A 30 4.16 -2.80 11.89
CA ASP A 30 5.56 -2.70 12.26
C ASP A 30 6.37 -3.92 11.84
N ASP A 31 5.75 -5.09 11.84
CA ASP A 31 6.43 -6.33 11.43
C ASP A 31 6.75 -6.36 9.96
N ILE A 32 5.90 -5.73 9.15
CA ILE A 32 6.02 -5.73 7.69
C ILE A 32 6.83 -4.53 7.22
N GLY A 33 6.53 -3.37 7.79
CA GLY A 33 7.21 -2.12 7.43
C GLY A 33 6.64 -1.50 6.17
N THR A 34 7.49 -0.72 5.50
CA THR A 34 7.11 0.03 4.31
C THR A 34 7.41 -0.79 3.07
N LYS A 35 6.46 -0.79 2.13
CA LYS A 35 6.62 -1.47 0.86
C LYS A 35 6.32 -0.53 -0.29
N TYR A 36 6.99 -0.75 -1.42
CA TYR A 36 6.78 -0.01 -2.64
C TYR A 36 6.04 -0.92 -3.61
N LEU A 37 4.86 -0.51 -4.03
CA LEU A 37 3.98 -1.35 -4.83
C LEU A 37 3.58 -0.65 -6.12
N ASP A 38 3.42 -1.44 -7.18
CA ASP A 38 2.88 -0.93 -8.44
C ASP A 38 1.38 -1.07 -8.37
N ILE A 39 0.68 0.05 -8.49
CA ILE A 39 -0.77 0.08 -8.29
C ILE A 39 -1.54 -0.78 -9.31
N GLU A 40 -0.94 -0.98 -10.48
CA GLU A 40 -1.58 -1.81 -11.51
C GLU A 40 -1.49 -3.30 -11.22
N TRP A 41 -0.43 -3.70 -10.53
CA TRP A 41 -0.15 -5.13 -10.34
C TRP A 41 -0.31 -5.60 -8.91
N ALA A 42 -0.41 -4.69 -7.97
CA ALA A 42 -0.53 -5.07 -6.56
C ALA A 42 -1.92 -5.65 -6.27
N ALA A 43 -1.94 -6.70 -5.48
CA ALA A 43 -3.18 -7.33 -5.06
C ALA A 43 -3.74 -6.60 -3.84
N ILE A 44 -4.30 -5.42 -4.09
CA ILE A 44 -4.82 -4.56 -3.03
C ILE A 44 -6.27 -4.19 -3.27
N LYS A 45 -6.94 -3.88 -2.17
CA LYS A 45 -8.28 -3.31 -2.18
C LYS A 45 -8.24 -1.99 -1.43
N PHE A 46 -8.97 -1.02 -1.94
CA PHE A 46 -9.14 0.24 -1.20
C PHE A 46 -10.24 0.04 -0.16
N LEU A 47 -9.96 0.46 1.04
CA LEU A 47 -10.92 0.31 2.15
C LEU A 47 -11.75 1.55 2.38
#